data_0a89c4abac41f543a2078c52abf1e392
#
_entry.id   0a89c4abac41f543a2078c52abf1e392
#
_cell.length_a   1.000
_cell.length_b   1.000
_cell.length_c   1.000
_cell.angle_alpha   90.00
_cell.angle_beta   90.00
_cell.angle_gamma   90.00
#
_symmetry.space_group_name_H-M   'P 1'
#
loop_
_entity.id
_entity.type
_entity.pdbx_description
1 polymer ?
#
loop_
_entity_poly.entity_id
_entity_poly.type
_entity_poly.pdbx_seq_one_letter_code
_entity_poly.pdbx_strand_id
1 'polypeptide(L)'
;GCMAVAMGDRYSGIFSNVPELACLAVGAGQKAGERVCSFPFDEDYEEDIESDIADIKQCTLEGGPDHIHAARFLSQFLTDQKQPWLHVDLSSSNTKGGLGAAMSQVNGFGVRFGYELIKDLLKK
;
A
#
# COMPACT_ATOMS: atom_id res chain seq x y z
N GLY A 1 -5.08 11.54 -1.09
CA GLY A 1 -4.65 11.68 -2.32
C GLY A 1 -3.23 11.50 -2.83
N CYS A 2 -2.21 11.28 -1.98
CA CYS A 2 -0.81 11.16 -2.45
C CYS A 2 -0.63 10.07 -3.49
N MET A 3 -1.26 8.93 -3.29
CA MET A 3 -1.18 7.80 -4.22
C MET A 3 -1.82 8.13 -5.56
N ALA A 4 -2.94 8.83 -5.57
CA ALA A 4 -3.58 9.27 -6.81
C ALA A 4 -2.71 10.25 -7.60
N VAL A 5 -1.98 11.13 -6.91
CA VAL A 5 -1.01 12.04 -7.53
C VAL A 5 0.16 11.25 -8.14
N ALA A 6 0.68 10.24 -7.41
CA ALA A 6 1.82 9.46 -7.85
C ALA A 6 1.49 8.49 -9.00
N MET A 7 0.33 7.84 -8.95
CA MET A 7 -0.01 6.69 -9.81
C MET A 7 -1.28 6.86 -10.64
N GLY A 8 -2.03 7.95 -10.44
CA GLY A 8 -3.32 8.12 -11.10
C GLY A 8 -4.40 7.20 -10.51
N ASP A 9 -5.35 6.78 -11.36
CA ASP A 9 -6.56 6.05 -10.96
C ASP A 9 -6.57 4.56 -11.38
N ARG A 10 -5.38 3.99 -11.67
CA ARG A 10 -5.27 2.60 -12.18
C ARG A 10 -4.45 1.67 -11.30
N TYR A 11 -3.70 2.22 -10.35
CA TYR A 11 -2.84 1.47 -9.42
C TYR A 11 -3.11 1.92 -8.00
N SER A 12 -2.97 1.00 -7.06
CA SER A 12 -2.78 1.33 -5.65
C SER A 12 -1.32 1.09 -5.27
N GLY A 13 -0.88 1.64 -4.16
CA GLY A 13 0.47 1.46 -3.65
C GLY A 13 0.54 0.36 -2.62
N ILE A 14 1.65 -0.37 -2.57
CA ILE A 14 1.93 -1.31 -1.49
C ILE A 14 3.29 -1.06 -0.86
N PHE A 15 3.38 -1.41 0.41
CA PHE A 15 4.58 -1.29 1.24
C PHE A 15 4.70 -2.56 2.08
N SER A 16 5.86 -3.18 2.11
CA SER A 16 6.09 -4.39 2.89
C SER A 16 7.47 -4.40 3.51
N ASN A 17 7.56 -4.96 4.70
CA ASN A 17 8.84 -5.26 5.36
C ASN A 17 9.48 -6.56 4.87
N VAL A 18 8.79 -7.29 3.97
CA VAL A 18 9.28 -8.55 3.39
C VAL A 18 9.24 -8.45 1.86
N PRO A 19 10.42 -8.40 1.18
CA PRO A 19 10.49 -8.27 -0.28
C PRO A 19 9.71 -9.34 -1.04
N GLU A 20 9.75 -10.57 -0.59
CA GLU A 20 9.03 -11.69 -1.22
C GLU A 20 7.51 -11.52 -1.15
N LEU A 21 7.02 -10.95 -0.05
CA LEU A 21 5.60 -10.63 0.12
C LEU A 21 5.17 -9.51 -0.84
N ALA A 22 6.01 -8.50 -1.03
CA ALA A 22 5.77 -7.45 -2.00
C ALA A 22 5.69 -7.99 -3.43
N CYS A 23 6.62 -8.87 -3.82
CA CYS A 23 6.60 -9.53 -5.13
C CYS A 23 5.33 -10.37 -5.34
N LEU A 24 4.94 -11.13 -4.32
CA LEU A 24 3.71 -11.95 -4.35
C LEU A 24 2.47 -11.06 -4.54
N ALA A 25 2.42 -9.93 -3.83
CA ALA A 25 1.32 -8.98 -3.91
C ALA A 25 1.21 -8.35 -5.30
N VAL A 26 2.33 -7.99 -5.92
CA VAL A 26 2.33 -7.47 -7.30
C VAL A 26 1.76 -8.51 -8.27
N GLY A 27 2.18 -9.77 -8.14
CA GLY A 27 1.65 -10.87 -8.95
C GLY A 27 0.15 -11.10 -8.74
N ALA A 28 -0.32 -11.04 -7.50
CA ALA A 28 -1.75 -11.15 -7.18
C ALA A 28 -2.56 -10.02 -7.81
N GLY A 29 -2.04 -8.79 -7.78
CA GLY A 29 -2.67 -7.63 -8.42
C GLY A 29 -2.80 -7.79 -9.92
N GLN A 30 -1.79 -8.34 -10.58
CA GLN A 30 -1.83 -8.63 -12.03
C GLN A 30 -2.92 -9.65 -12.35
N LYS A 31 -3.02 -10.73 -11.58
CA LYS A 31 -4.07 -11.75 -11.76
C LYS A 31 -5.46 -11.20 -11.52
N ALA A 32 -5.60 -10.34 -10.50
CA ALA A 32 -6.90 -9.78 -10.11
C ALA A 32 -7.39 -8.66 -11.05
N GLY A 33 -6.51 -8.08 -11.86
CA GLY A 33 -6.80 -6.84 -12.59
C GLY A 33 -6.89 -5.62 -11.68
N GLU A 34 -6.45 -5.74 -10.43
CA GLU A 34 -6.34 -4.67 -9.42
C GLU A 34 -4.86 -4.48 -9.12
N ARG A 35 -4.19 -3.76 -10.01
CA ARG A 35 -2.74 -3.68 -10.03
C ARG A 35 -2.20 -2.81 -8.90
N VAL A 36 -1.07 -3.26 -8.34
CA VAL A 36 -0.39 -2.55 -7.27
C VAL A 36 1.07 -2.29 -7.64
N CYS A 37 1.61 -1.19 -7.14
CA CYS A 37 3.01 -0.81 -7.28
C CYS A 37 3.68 -0.89 -5.91
N SER A 38 4.83 -1.58 -5.84
CA SER A 38 5.62 -1.63 -4.62
C SER A 38 6.47 -0.37 -4.49
N PHE A 39 6.33 0.31 -3.35
CA PHE A 39 7.09 1.51 -3.01
C PHE A 39 8.20 1.19 -2.01
N PRO A 40 9.23 2.06 -1.90
CA PRO A 40 10.24 1.95 -0.86
C PRO A 40 9.62 1.93 0.53
N PHE A 41 10.21 1.15 1.44
CA PHE A 41 9.79 1.03 2.83
C PHE A 41 10.99 1.06 3.77
N ASP A 42 11.95 1.91 3.47
CA ASP A 42 13.22 1.98 4.17
C ASP A 42 13.11 2.73 5.50
N GLU A 43 13.90 2.33 6.47
CA GLU A 43 13.85 2.87 7.83
C GLU A 43 14.29 4.33 7.93
N ASP A 44 15.11 4.80 7.00
CA ASP A 44 15.60 6.17 6.98
C ASP A 44 14.48 7.21 6.79
N TYR A 45 13.34 6.81 6.22
CA TYR A 45 12.14 7.67 6.16
C TYR A 45 11.53 7.96 7.54
N GLU A 46 11.91 7.24 8.58
CA GLU A 46 11.41 7.48 9.94
C GLU A 46 11.90 8.79 10.54
N GLU A 47 13.06 9.28 10.11
CA GLU A 47 13.58 10.59 10.55
C GLU A 47 12.56 11.71 10.33
N ASP A 48 11.79 11.65 9.25
CA ASP A 48 10.80 12.67 8.91
C ASP A 48 9.60 12.69 9.86
N ILE A 49 9.32 11.57 10.54
CA ILE A 49 8.20 11.43 11.46
C ILE A 49 8.61 11.38 12.93
N GLU A 50 9.88 11.67 13.24
CA GLU A 50 10.34 11.86 14.62
C GLU A 50 9.71 13.10 15.24
N SER A 51 9.47 13.04 16.55
CA SER A 51 8.85 14.13 17.31
C SER A 51 9.61 14.41 18.60
N ASP A 52 9.80 15.68 18.91
CA ASP A 52 10.39 16.10 20.18
C ASP A 52 9.39 16.11 21.35
N ILE A 53 8.10 16.02 21.06
CA ILE A 53 7.03 16.19 22.06
C ILE A 53 6.06 15.01 22.12
N ALA A 54 6.10 14.09 21.14
CA ALA A 54 5.25 12.91 21.08
C ALA A 54 6.12 11.69 20.73
N ASP A 55 5.56 10.51 20.82
CA ASP A 55 6.28 9.28 20.45
C ASP A 55 6.59 9.27 18.95
N ILE A 56 5.71 9.82 18.13
CA ILE A 56 5.84 9.85 16.67
C ILE A 56 4.92 10.94 16.09
N LYS A 57 5.35 11.57 14.99
CA LYS A 57 4.47 12.48 14.21
C LYS A 57 3.51 11.67 13.36
N GLN A 58 2.26 12.07 13.37
CA GLN A 58 1.24 11.48 12.48
C GLN A 58 1.44 11.89 11.02
N CYS A 59 1.90 13.12 10.78
CA CYS A 59 2.17 13.64 9.44
C CYS A 59 3.25 14.72 9.48
N THR A 60 3.82 15.03 8.33
CA THR A 60 4.69 16.19 8.14
C THR A 60 3.85 17.39 7.72
N LEU A 61 4.21 18.58 8.21
CA LEU A 61 3.47 19.82 7.89
C LEU A 61 3.85 20.38 6.51
N GLU A 62 5.02 20.05 6.03
CA GLU A 62 5.59 20.63 4.80
C GLU A 62 5.32 19.80 3.54
N GLY A 63 4.60 18.70 3.69
CA GLY A 63 4.43 17.73 2.61
C GLY A 63 5.71 16.93 2.33
N GLY A 64 5.61 15.93 1.48
CA GLY A 64 6.73 15.05 1.15
C GLY A 64 6.22 13.71 0.62
N PRO A 65 6.99 12.64 0.80
CA PRO A 65 6.55 11.29 0.43
C PRO A 65 5.53 10.74 1.42
N ASP A 66 4.38 11.40 1.55
CA ASP A 66 3.38 11.15 2.57
C ASP A 66 2.85 9.72 2.56
N HIS A 67 2.81 9.07 1.39
CA HIS A 67 2.41 7.68 1.26
C HIS A 67 3.42 6.73 1.93
N ILE A 68 4.72 7.03 1.87
CA ILE A 68 5.77 6.27 2.56
C ILE A 68 5.70 6.56 4.06
N HIS A 69 5.56 7.82 4.44
CA HIS A 69 5.41 8.24 5.85
C HIS A 69 4.21 7.57 6.51
N ALA A 70 3.07 7.49 5.82
CA ALA A 70 1.88 6.80 6.32
C ALA A 70 2.15 5.31 6.58
N ALA A 71 2.82 4.64 5.66
CA ALA A 71 3.20 3.24 5.84
C ALA A 71 4.18 3.06 7.01
N ARG A 72 5.21 3.91 7.11
CA ARG A 72 6.16 3.87 8.24
C ARG A 72 5.48 4.16 9.56
N PHE A 73 4.59 5.15 9.60
CA PHE A 73 3.78 5.46 10.79
C PHE A 73 2.96 4.25 11.25
N LEU A 74 2.21 3.63 10.35
CA LEU A 74 1.37 2.48 10.69
C LEU A 74 2.19 1.27 11.14
N SER A 75 3.37 1.07 10.57
CA SER A 75 4.25 -0.03 10.96
C SER A 75 4.72 0.02 12.41
N GLN A 76 4.74 1.22 13.01
CA GLN A 76 5.13 1.38 14.42
C GLN A 76 4.15 0.71 15.40
N PHE A 77 2.94 0.41 14.96
CA PHE A 77 1.91 -0.23 15.78
C PHE A 77 1.95 -1.76 15.71
N LEU A 78 2.90 -2.33 14.95
CA LEU A 78 3.12 -3.78 14.96
C LEU A 78 3.74 -4.18 16.30
N THR A 79 3.16 -5.19 16.95
CA THR A 79 3.68 -5.74 18.21
C THR A 79 5.01 -6.47 18.01
N ASP A 80 5.20 -7.06 16.85
CA ASP A 80 6.44 -7.68 16.41
C ASP A 80 6.86 -7.10 15.06
N GLN A 81 7.95 -6.35 15.05
CA GLN A 81 8.48 -5.70 13.83
C GLN A 81 8.99 -6.70 12.79
N LYS A 82 9.21 -7.96 13.18
CA LYS A 82 9.61 -9.04 12.26
C LYS A 82 8.42 -9.76 11.63
N GLN A 83 7.22 -9.51 12.12
CA GLN A 83 6.01 -10.09 11.54
C GLN A 83 5.86 -9.63 10.08
N PRO A 84 5.69 -10.55 9.12
CA PRO A 84 5.42 -10.15 7.74
C PRO A 84 4.19 -9.25 7.67
N TRP A 85 4.37 -8.10 7.05
CA TRP A 85 3.35 -7.06 6.99
C TRP A 85 3.27 -6.45 5.60
N LEU A 86 2.06 -6.21 5.16
CA LEU A 86 1.75 -5.55 3.90
C LEU A 86 0.73 -4.43 4.14
N HIS A 87 1.13 -3.22 3.83
CA HIS A 87 0.23 -2.07 3.80
C HIS A 87 -0.22 -1.81 2.36
N VAL A 88 -1.51 -1.57 2.17
CA VAL A 88 -2.07 -1.21 0.87
C VAL A 88 -2.69 0.18 0.96
N ASP A 89 -2.14 1.12 0.23
CA ASP A 89 -2.69 2.46 0.06
C ASP A 89 -3.64 2.45 -1.14
N LEU A 90 -4.93 2.30 -0.87
CA LEU A 90 -5.97 2.16 -1.89
C LEU A 90 -6.30 3.50 -2.54
N SER A 91 -6.12 3.62 -3.84
CA SER A 91 -6.41 4.85 -4.58
C SER A 91 -7.27 4.68 -5.84
N SER A 92 -7.42 3.46 -6.33
CA SER A 92 -8.03 3.19 -7.65
C SER A 92 -9.42 2.57 -7.55
N SER A 93 -10.17 2.88 -6.49
CA SER A 93 -11.54 2.39 -6.27
C SER A 93 -12.58 3.09 -7.15
N ASN A 94 -12.23 4.18 -7.81
CA ASN A 94 -13.09 4.96 -8.68
C ASN A 94 -12.34 5.28 -9.97
N THR A 95 -12.68 4.58 -11.06
CA THR A 95 -12.01 4.71 -12.35
C THR A 95 -13.06 4.86 -13.46
N LYS A 96 -13.03 5.99 -14.17
CA LYS A 96 -13.94 6.22 -15.28
C LYS A 96 -13.82 5.11 -16.33
N GLY A 97 -14.92 4.45 -16.64
CA GLY A 97 -14.96 3.33 -17.58
C GLY A 97 -14.65 1.96 -16.97
N GLY A 98 -14.43 1.92 -15.65
CA GLY A 98 -14.13 0.67 -14.95
C GLY A 98 -12.65 0.34 -14.90
N LEU A 99 -12.31 -0.73 -14.21
CA LEU A 99 -10.93 -1.20 -14.05
C LEU A 99 -10.90 -2.74 -13.95
N GLY A 100 -10.03 -3.36 -14.73
CA GLY A 100 -9.89 -4.81 -14.74
C GLY A 100 -11.20 -5.50 -15.12
N ALA A 101 -11.68 -6.42 -14.30
CA ALA A 101 -12.93 -7.13 -14.50
C ALA A 101 -14.17 -6.32 -14.09
N ALA A 102 -14.00 -5.19 -13.40
CA ALA A 102 -15.10 -4.32 -13.00
C ALA A 102 -15.40 -3.29 -14.09
N MET A 103 -16.61 -3.36 -14.65
CA MET A 103 -17.05 -2.42 -15.70
C MET A 103 -17.67 -1.15 -15.13
N SER A 104 -17.99 -1.12 -13.85
CA SER A 104 -18.51 0.05 -13.15
C SER A 104 -17.42 0.99 -12.73
N GLN A 105 -17.72 2.28 -12.66
CA GLN A 105 -16.78 3.31 -12.22
C GLN A 105 -16.31 3.05 -10.78
N VAL A 106 -17.19 2.70 -9.88
CA VAL A 106 -16.86 2.21 -8.53
C VAL A 106 -16.60 0.71 -8.66
N ASN A 107 -15.36 0.30 -8.45
CA ASN A 107 -14.89 -1.03 -8.84
C ASN A 107 -14.60 -2.01 -7.70
N GLY A 108 -14.67 -1.55 -6.45
CA GLY A 108 -14.38 -2.39 -5.28
C GLY A 108 -12.93 -2.82 -5.17
N PHE A 109 -11.99 -1.97 -5.61
CA PHE A 109 -10.55 -2.27 -5.54
C PHE A 109 -10.14 -2.73 -4.15
N GLY A 110 -9.39 -3.80 -4.10
CA GLY A 110 -8.94 -4.45 -2.87
C GLY A 110 -9.60 -5.81 -2.63
N VAL A 111 -10.81 -6.02 -3.10
CA VAL A 111 -11.55 -7.29 -2.89
C VAL A 111 -10.92 -8.43 -3.70
N ARG A 112 -10.80 -8.28 -5.02
CA ARG A 112 -10.18 -9.30 -5.89
C ARG A 112 -8.70 -9.45 -5.60
N PHE A 113 -8.01 -8.32 -5.41
CA PHE A 113 -6.60 -8.30 -5.03
C PHE A 113 -6.37 -9.13 -3.75
N GLY A 114 -7.13 -8.84 -2.69
CA GLY A 114 -7.01 -9.55 -1.41
C GLY A 114 -7.30 -11.05 -1.54
N TYR A 115 -8.32 -11.39 -2.31
CA TYR A 115 -8.66 -12.80 -2.57
C TYR A 115 -7.49 -13.54 -3.26
N GLU A 116 -6.93 -12.98 -4.33
CA GLU A 116 -5.81 -13.60 -5.05
C GLU A 116 -4.55 -13.66 -4.18
N LEU A 117 -4.26 -12.62 -3.42
CA LEU A 117 -3.12 -12.60 -2.52
C LEU A 117 -3.21 -13.67 -1.43
N ILE A 118 -4.37 -13.80 -0.77
CA ILE A 118 -4.58 -14.81 0.27
C ILE A 118 -4.48 -16.20 -0.33
N LYS A 119 -5.07 -16.42 -1.49
CA LYS A 119 -4.99 -17.70 -2.21
C LYS A 119 -3.53 -18.08 -2.52
N ASP A 120 -2.72 -17.13 -2.98
CA ASP A 120 -1.31 -17.37 -3.26
C ASP A 120 -0.50 -17.64 -1.99
N LEU A 121 -0.80 -16.93 -0.90
CA LEU A 121 -0.16 -17.19 0.41
C LEU A 121 -0.46 -18.59 0.94
N LEU A 122 -1.66 -19.08 0.73
CA LEU A 122 -2.06 -20.42 1.20
C LEU A 122 -1.42 -21.56 0.39
N LYS A 123 -0.85 -21.29 -0.78
CA LYS A 123 -0.15 -22.28 -1.61
C LYS A 123 1.28 -22.54 -1.16
N LYS A 124 1.79 -21.75 -0.24
CA LYS A 124 3.18 -21.86 0.23
C LYS A 124 3.34 -22.72 1.49
#